data_b8bf9abc999ffd8431c8f549e2dca2f9
#
_entry.id   b8bf9abc999ffd8431c8f549e2dca2f9
#
_cell.length_a   1.000
_cell.length_b   1.000
_cell.length_c   1.000
_cell.angle_alpha   90.00
_cell.angle_beta   90.00
_cell.angle_gamma   90.00
#
_symmetry.space_group_name_H-M   'P 1'
#
loop_
_entity.id
_entity.type
_entity.pdbx_description
1 polymer ?
#
loop_
_entity_poly.entity_id
_entity_poly.type
_entity_poly.pdbx_seq_one_letter_code
_entity_poly.pdbx_strand_id
1 'polypeptide(L)'
;MRKQKIKKILSLLAAGVLLLMSMSGCGKEAETGKTQVAMIVKSTESAFFKSVFAGARAAATEYNLNVTFNGPESEEDYVTQNEMVRQAMEDGVDVIVFSAVDYNANAEIIGQAAQRGIKIVVIDSDVNSS
;
A
#
# COMPACT_ATOMS: atom_id res chain seq x y z
N MET A 1 2.74 -44.85 -41.70
CA MET A 1 3.86 -43.95 -41.27
C MET A 1 3.47 -42.49 -41.11
N ARG A 2 2.55 -41.91 -41.91
CA ARG A 2 2.15 -40.49 -41.85
C ARG A 2 1.38 -40.10 -40.56
N LYS A 3 0.52 -40.98 -40.06
CA LYS A 3 -0.31 -40.73 -38.85
C LYS A 3 0.48 -40.69 -37.53
N GLN A 4 1.63 -41.40 -37.43
CA GLN A 4 2.47 -41.38 -36.26
C GLN A 4 3.31 -40.10 -36.16
N LYS A 5 3.73 -39.49 -37.28
CA LYS A 5 4.47 -38.25 -37.31
C LYS A 5 3.60 -37.05 -36.87
N ILE A 6 2.31 -37.06 -37.24
CA ILE A 6 1.35 -36.00 -36.83
C ILE A 6 1.08 -36.05 -35.33
N LYS A 7 0.93 -37.22 -34.73
CA LYS A 7 0.75 -37.36 -33.26
C LYS A 7 1.96 -36.88 -32.45
N LYS A 8 3.18 -37.09 -32.94
CA LYS A 8 4.42 -36.57 -32.29
C LYS A 8 4.57 -35.05 -32.40
N ILE A 9 4.15 -34.47 -33.52
CA ILE A 9 4.18 -33.00 -33.71
C ILE A 9 3.10 -32.32 -32.85
N LEU A 10 1.92 -32.91 -32.72
CA LEU A 10 0.84 -32.39 -31.87
C LEU A 10 1.20 -32.47 -30.38
N SER A 11 1.93 -33.53 -29.97
CA SER A 11 2.39 -33.70 -28.58
C SER A 11 3.50 -32.71 -28.22
N LEU A 12 4.38 -32.36 -29.15
CA LEU A 12 5.43 -31.34 -28.94
C LEU A 12 4.88 -29.92 -28.90
N LEU A 13 3.82 -29.60 -29.64
CA LEU A 13 3.12 -28.32 -29.58
C LEU A 13 2.32 -28.12 -28.28
N ALA A 14 1.74 -29.19 -27.74
CA ALA A 14 1.02 -29.13 -26.45
C ALA A 14 1.96 -28.91 -25.25
N ALA A 15 3.19 -29.41 -25.30
CA ALA A 15 4.20 -29.21 -24.26
C ALA A 15 4.79 -27.77 -24.26
N GLY A 16 4.83 -27.13 -25.43
CA GLY A 16 5.38 -25.77 -25.58
C GLY A 16 4.43 -24.66 -25.07
N VAL A 17 3.13 -24.89 -25.05
CA VAL A 17 2.13 -23.87 -24.61
C VAL A 17 2.00 -23.81 -23.09
N LEU A 18 2.35 -24.87 -22.36
CA LEU A 18 2.29 -24.90 -20.88
C LEU A 18 3.45 -24.17 -20.21
N LEU A 19 4.52 -23.79 -20.92
CA LEU A 19 5.73 -23.17 -20.34
C LEU A 19 5.72 -21.64 -20.41
N LEU A 20 4.69 -21.00 -20.98
CA LEU A 20 4.64 -19.54 -21.18
C LEU A 20 3.71 -18.79 -20.21
N MET A 21 3.14 -19.45 -19.20
CA MET A 21 2.24 -18.82 -18.22
C MET A 21 2.82 -18.57 -16.83
N SER A 22 4.14 -18.60 -16.66
CA SER A 22 4.77 -18.41 -15.34
C SER A 22 5.67 -17.17 -15.22
N MET A 23 5.36 -16.07 -15.91
CA MET A 23 6.04 -14.79 -15.73
C MET A 23 5.03 -13.63 -15.62
N SER A 24 4.22 -13.64 -14.56
CA SER A 24 3.46 -12.46 -14.15
C SER A 24 3.34 -12.49 -12.64
N GLY A 25 4.21 -11.77 -11.95
CA GLY A 25 4.13 -11.63 -10.51
C GLY A 25 5.35 -11.00 -9.89
N CYS A 26 5.80 -9.83 -10.36
CA CYS A 26 6.53 -8.91 -9.49
C CYS A 26 5.50 -8.08 -8.71
N GLY A 27 4.72 -8.72 -7.86
CA GLY A 27 4.10 -8.08 -6.72
C GLY A 27 5.13 -8.08 -5.60
N LYS A 28 5.36 -6.95 -4.93
CA LYS A 28 6.00 -6.95 -3.61
C LYS A 28 5.32 -8.03 -2.79
N GLU A 29 6.05 -9.07 -2.39
CA GLU A 29 5.54 -10.03 -1.42
C GLU A 29 5.21 -9.23 -0.15
N ALA A 30 3.92 -9.00 0.09
CA ALA A 30 3.47 -8.64 1.43
C ALA A 30 3.96 -9.76 2.34
N GLU A 31 4.75 -9.44 3.37
CA GLU A 31 5.16 -10.42 4.38
C GLU A 31 3.86 -11.02 4.94
N THR A 32 3.54 -12.22 4.47
CA THR A 32 2.27 -12.88 4.79
C THR A 32 2.20 -13.12 6.29
N GLY A 33 1.28 -12.42 6.95
CA GLY A 33 1.00 -12.57 8.38
C GLY A 33 1.23 -11.33 9.26
N LYS A 34 1.81 -10.24 8.74
CA LYS A 34 1.94 -8.97 9.49
C LYS A 34 0.88 -7.96 9.04
N THR A 35 0.33 -7.23 9.99
CA THR A 35 -0.56 -6.09 9.70
C THR A 35 0.22 -5.02 8.93
N GLN A 36 -0.30 -4.61 7.77
CA GLN A 36 0.28 -3.57 6.92
C GLN A 36 -0.25 -2.20 7.35
N VAL A 37 0.64 -1.31 7.74
CA VAL A 37 0.29 0.02 8.24
C VAL A 37 0.96 1.08 7.38
N ALA A 38 0.18 1.96 6.77
CA ALA A 38 0.69 3.17 6.14
C ALA A 38 0.58 4.34 7.13
N MET A 39 1.70 4.92 7.54
CA MET A 39 1.72 6.14 8.33
C MET A 39 1.95 7.32 7.39
N ILE A 40 0.94 8.17 7.23
CA ILE A 40 0.93 9.31 6.30
C ILE A 40 0.72 10.58 7.10
N VAL A 41 1.79 11.38 7.23
CA VAL A 41 1.81 12.61 8.04
C VAL A 41 1.87 13.86 7.18
N LYS A 42 1.83 15.06 7.80
CA LYS A 42 1.82 16.34 7.08
C LYS A 42 3.14 16.65 6.37
N SER A 43 4.27 16.18 6.89
CA SER A 43 5.57 16.37 6.22
C SER A 43 6.62 15.40 6.75
N THR A 44 7.44 14.88 5.85
CA THR A 44 8.63 14.07 6.20
C THR A 44 9.82 14.93 6.60
N GLU A 45 9.80 16.22 6.29
CA GLU A 45 10.90 17.16 6.62
C GLU A 45 10.80 17.73 8.04
N SER A 46 9.63 17.68 8.65
CA SER A 46 9.39 18.16 10.01
C SER A 46 10.17 17.34 11.07
N ALA A 47 10.93 18.02 11.92
CA ALA A 47 11.63 17.38 13.04
C ALA A 47 10.66 16.69 14.01
N PHE A 48 9.45 17.23 14.18
CA PHE A 48 8.39 16.64 14.97
C PHE A 48 8.00 15.26 14.40
N PHE A 49 7.68 15.17 13.12
CA PHE A 49 7.29 13.90 12.51
C PHE A 49 8.43 12.90 12.38
N LYS A 50 9.69 13.34 12.26
CA LYS A 50 10.86 12.46 12.38
C LYS A 50 10.91 11.77 13.75
N SER A 51 10.54 12.46 14.82
CA SER A 51 10.42 11.88 16.16
C SER A 51 9.23 10.92 16.28
N VAL A 52 8.08 11.27 15.68
CA VAL A 52 6.90 10.40 15.61
C VAL A 52 7.23 9.09 14.88
N PHE A 53 7.94 9.16 13.75
CA PHE A 53 8.39 7.97 13.01
C PHE A 53 9.33 7.09 13.84
N ALA A 54 10.21 7.67 14.67
CA ALA A 54 11.07 6.89 15.55
C ALA A 54 10.26 6.08 16.56
N GLY A 55 9.23 6.68 17.17
CA GLY A 55 8.28 5.97 18.04
C GLY A 55 7.50 4.89 17.33
N ALA A 56 7.02 5.18 16.12
CA ALA A 56 6.28 4.22 15.32
C ALA A 56 7.13 3.01 14.89
N ARG A 57 8.44 3.20 14.61
CA ARG A 57 9.37 2.09 14.35
C ARG A 57 9.56 1.19 15.56
N ALA A 58 9.63 1.77 16.75
CA ALA A 58 9.72 0.99 17.99
C ALA A 58 8.46 0.13 18.19
N ALA A 59 7.27 0.74 18.03
CA ALA A 59 6.00 0.04 18.07
C ALA A 59 5.86 -1.05 16.99
N ALA A 60 6.31 -0.77 15.75
CA ALA A 60 6.31 -1.75 14.67
C ALA A 60 7.12 -3.01 15.03
N THR A 61 8.26 -2.83 15.70
CA THR A 61 9.08 -3.94 16.17
C THR A 61 8.39 -4.70 17.31
N GLU A 62 7.86 -3.97 18.30
CA GLU A 62 7.21 -4.55 19.48
C GLU A 62 5.97 -5.37 19.13
N TYR A 63 5.14 -4.86 18.22
CA TYR A 63 3.87 -5.47 17.82
C TYR A 63 3.95 -6.28 16.52
N ASN A 64 5.15 -6.49 15.98
CA ASN A 64 5.37 -7.23 14.73
C ASN A 64 4.52 -6.71 13.55
N LEU A 65 4.52 -5.39 13.34
CA LEU A 65 3.82 -4.72 12.25
C LEU A 65 4.77 -4.43 11.09
N ASN A 66 4.21 -4.30 9.88
CA ASN A 66 4.92 -3.73 8.74
C ASN A 66 4.44 -2.29 8.54
N VAL A 67 5.29 -1.31 8.83
CA VAL A 67 4.93 0.12 8.78
C VAL A 67 5.72 0.84 7.70
N THR A 68 5.01 1.48 6.77
CA THR A 68 5.57 2.44 5.82
C THR A 68 5.39 3.87 6.34
N PHE A 69 6.34 4.76 6.03
CA PHE A 69 6.36 6.13 6.53
C PHE A 69 6.36 7.08 5.33
N ASN A 70 5.31 7.87 5.18
CA ASN A 70 5.11 8.78 4.07
C ASN A 70 4.60 10.14 4.55
N GLY A 71 4.82 11.15 3.74
CA GLY A 71 4.31 12.50 3.91
C GLY A 71 4.86 13.39 2.79
N PRO A 72 4.16 14.44 2.39
CA PRO A 72 4.68 15.42 1.45
C PRO A 72 5.89 16.15 2.05
N GLU A 73 6.62 16.89 1.22
CA GLU A 73 7.71 17.75 1.70
C GLU A 73 7.17 18.98 2.44
N SER A 74 6.03 19.54 1.97
CA SER A 74 5.38 20.70 2.56
C SER A 74 4.11 20.33 3.32
N GLU A 75 3.91 20.96 4.48
CA GLU A 75 2.68 20.82 5.28
C GLU A 75 1.45 21.55 4.66
N GLU A 76 1.58 22.08 3.45
CA GLU A 76 0.50 22.70 2.67
C GLU A 76 0.05 21.83 1.48
N ASP A 77 0.77 20.75 1.18
CA ASP A 77 0.54 19.89 0.01
C ASP A 77 -0.42 18.74 0.30
N TYR A 78 -1.71 19.06 0.46
CA TYR A 78 -2.75 18.06 0.62
C TYR A 78 -2.96 17.22 -0.65
N VAL A 79 -2.61 17.72 -1.84
CA VAL A 79 -2.79 17.00 -3.10
C VAL A 79 -1.87 15.78 -3.13
N THR A 80 -0.58 15.98 -2.88
CA THR A 80 0.38 14.87 -2.76
C THR A 80 0.00 13.94 -1.63
N GLN A 81 -0.48 14.46 -0.49
CA GLN A 81 -0.93 13.63 0.61
C GLN A 81 -2.12 12.74 0.22
N ASN A 82 -3.08 13.26 -0.54
CA ASN A 82 -4.21 12.47 -1.05
C ASN A 82 -3.76 11.35 -2.01
N GLU A 83 -2.74 11.60 -2.86
CA GLU A 83 -2.16 10.55 -3.70
C GLU A 83 -1.49 9.44 -2.88
N MET A 84 -0.81 9.80 -1.78
CA MET A 84 -0.23 8.82 -0.86
C MET A 84 -1.30 7.91 -0.22
N VAL A 85 -2.47 8.47 0.11
CA VAL A 85 -3.60 7.67 0.61
C VAL A 85 -4.15 6.74 -0.48
N ARG A 86 -4.27 7.21 -1.74
CA ARG A 86 -4.66 6.35 -2.87
C ARG A 86 -3.70 5.20 -3.05
N GLN A 87 -2.40 5.48 -3.04
CA GLN A 87 -1.38 4.44 -3.15
C GLN A 87 -1.49 3.42 -2.02
N ALA A 88 -1.69 3.87 -0.78
CA ALA A 88 -1.89 2.96 0.36
C ALA A 88 -3.12 2.06 0.18
N MET A 89 -4.23 2.59 -0.37
CA MET A 89 -5.41 1.80 -0.72
C MET A 89 -5.13 0.76 -1.82
N GLU A 90 -4.32 1.10 -2.82
CA GLU A 90 -3.92 0.20 -3.91
C GLU A 90 -2.95 -0.87 -3.43
N ASP A 91 -2.05 -0.53 -2.52
CA ASP A 91 -1.12 -1.45 -1.87
C ASP A 91 -1.84 -2.43 -0.90
N GLY A 92 -3.12 -2.20 -0.60
CA GLY A 92 -3.94 -3.06 0.22
C GLY A 92 -3.54 -3.05 1.69
N VAL A 93 -3.22 -1.89 2.26
CA VAL A 93 -2.87 -1.78 3.68
C VAL A 93 -4.09 -2.04 4.57
N ASP A 94 -3.85 -2.55 5.77
CA ASP A 94 -4.89 -2.82 6.77
C ASP A 94 -5.27 -1.57 7.57
N VAL A 95 -4.29 -0.68 7.78
CA VAL A 95 -4.41 0.50 8.63
C VAL A 95 -3.73 1.69 7.99
N ILE A 96 -4.38 2.86 8.04
CA ILE A 96 -3.74 4.15 7.75
C ILE A 96 -3.69 4.95 9.05
N VAL A 97 -2.48 5.33 9.48
CA VAL A 97 -2.26 6.33 10.54
C VAL A 97 -2.05 7.67 9.85
N PHE A 98 -2.92 8.63 10.11
CA PHE A 98 -3.06 9.84 9.32
C PHE A 98 -2.97 11.12 10.16
N SER A 99 -2.19 12.10 9.71
CA SER A 99 -2.21 13.48 10.22
C SER A 99 -2.51 14.41 9.05
N ALA A 100 -3.72 15.01 9.03
CA ALA A 100 -4.20 15.75 7.88
C ALA A 100 -3.45 17.06 7.63
N VAL A 101 -3.02 17.29 6.38
CA VAL A 101 -2.55 18.60 5.93
C VAL A 101 -3.70 19.61 5.95
N ASP A 102 -4.87 19.23 5.47
CA ASP A 102 -6.07 20.07 5.44
C ASP A 102 -7.29 19.29 5.94
N TYR A 103 -8.02 19.88 6.88
CA TYR A 103 -9.19 19.29 7.53
C TYR A 103 -10.28 18.86 6.55
N ASN A 104 -10.57 19.68 5.52
CA ASN A 104 -11.63 19.41 4.56
C ASN A 104 -11.14 18.73 3.28
N ALA A 105 -9.99 19.17 2.75
CA ALA A 105 -9.47 18.66 1.49
C ALA A 105 -9.02 17.19 1.55
N ASN A 106 -8.67 16.70 2.74
CA ASN A 106 -8.34 15.28 2.94
C ASN A 106 -9.57 14.41 3.28
N ALA A 107 -10.73 15.00 3.59
CA ALA A 107 -11.90 14.28 4.11
C ALA A 107 -12.40 13.20 3.15
N GLU A 108 -12.54 13.53 1.86
CA GLU A 108 -13.08 12.62 0.86
C GLU A 108 -12.23 11.36 0.72
N ILE A 109 -10.90 11.50 0.58
CA ILE A 109 -10.01 10.36 0.36
C ILE A 109 -9.91 9.46 1.60
N ILE A 110 -9.93 10.03 2.79
CA ILE A 110 -9.97 9.26 4.05
C ILE A 110 -11.30 8.52 4.18
N GLY A 111 -12.42 9.15 3.82
CA GLY A 111 -13.73 8.50 3.75
C GLY A 111 -13.74 7.32 2.77
N GLN A 112 -13.13 7.46 1.59
CA GLN A 112 -13.00 6.37 0.62
C GLN A 112 -12.15 5.21 1.18
N ALA A 113 -11.06 5.50 1.87
CA ALA A 113 -10.22 4.47 2.51
C ALA A 113 -11.01 3.71 3.59
N ALA A 114 -11.75 4.42 4.44
CA ALA A 114 -12.60 3.81 5.46
C ALA A 114 -13.70 2.92 4.85
N GLN A 115 -14.35 3.36 3.76
CA GLN A 115 -15.36 2.58 3.04
C GLN A 115 -14.81 1.28 2.42
N ARG A 116 -13.51 1.23 2.10
CA ARG A 116 -12.82 0.00 1.66
C ARG A 116 -12.47 -0.94 2.82
N GLY A 117 -12.83 -0.59 4.06
CA GLY A 117 -12.55 -1.39 5.25
C GLY A 117 -11.17 -1.17 5.87
N ILE A 118 -10.40 -0.18 5.39
CA ILE A 118 -9.12 0.20 5.97
C ILE A 118 -9.39 0.92 7.30
N LYS A 119 -8.70 0.53 8.36
CA LYS A 119 -8.81 1.20 9.66
C LYS A 119 -8.08 2.53 9.63
N ILE A 120 -8.75 3.60 10.03
CA ILE A 120 -8.16 4.94 10.10
C ILE A 120 -7.85 5.29 11.55
N VAL A 121 -6.62 5.72 11.80
CA VAL A 121 -6.16 6.25 13.08
C VAL A 121 -5.67 7.67 12.86
N VAL A 122 -6.38 8.65 13.38
CA VAL A 122 -6.00 10.07 13.24
C VAL A 122 -5.09 10.47 14.39
N ILE A 123 -4.01 11.17 14.06
CA ILE A 123 -3.03 11.71 15.02
C ILE A 123 -2.75 13.18 14.71
N ASP A 124 -2.35 13.97 15.73
CA ASP A 124 -1.92 15.35 15.63
C ASP A 124 -2.96 16.31 15.03
N SER A 125 -3.28 16.19 13.75
CA SER A 125 -4.27 17.01 13.05
C SER A 125 -5.44 16.17 12.57
N ASP A 126 -6.65 16.63 12.91
CA ASP A 126 -7.90 15.98 12.59
C ASP A 126 -8.29 16.14 11.10
N VAL A 127 -9.24 15.32 10.67
CA VAL A 127 -9.84 15.35 9.33
C VAL A 127 -11.37 15.30 9.48
N ASN A 128 -12.08 16.02 8.61
CA ASN A 128 -13.54 16.02 8.61
C ASN A 128 -14.09 14.61 8.31
N SER A 129 -14.68 13.98 9.30
CA SER A 129 -15.19 12.59 9.24
C SER A 129 -16.72 12.50 9.24
N SER A 130 -17.42 13.60 8.92
CA SER A 130 -18.89 13.66 8.90
C SER A 130 -19.51 12.92 7.72
#